data_a266c94a2ed5f53aa3a7a44ea4f5ac59
#
_entry.id   a266c94a2ed5f53aa3a7a44ea4f5ac59
#
_cell.length_a   1.000
_cell.length_b   1.000
_cell.length_c   1.000
_cell.angle_alpha   90.00
_cell.angle_beta   90.00
_cell.angle_gamma   90.00
#
_symmetry.space_group_name_H-M   'P 1'
#
loop_
_entity.id
_entity.type
_entity.pdbx_description
1 polymer ?
#
loop_
_entity_poly.entity_id
_entity_poly.type
_entity_poly.pdbx_seq_one_letter_code
_entity_poly.pdbx_strand_id
1 'polypeptide(L)'
;MPKLSVVMREGTIVNWYFKEGDEIKKGDVLYDVEAGKMGGSAESEDEGTILKILANVGDKVKCGDAVAIVGEAGEDFADLIPVKEEAAEEEAKKTTVTVIGGGPGGYVAAIRAAQLGADVTLIEKSHIGGTCLNEGCIPTKALLHSAELFEDAKNGASAGVIASPELDFTKVMENKQAVVNRLVGGVKTLLKANGVKVIDGEASFVDKTTVKAVTKDGEQEIKSDKYIIAVGSVPAAVPIEGINSPQCIDSTGALSLEKLPKSMAVIGGGVIGVEMATAYSAFGTKVTVIEMLPRLLMNIDEDAVKIIASSLEEKGVDIMTSTKVVSISDNGGTAVVNVEKDGERLSVEAEKVLVCIGRRAATASLNLEAAGIENERGVIKVNDHQETNVRNIYAIGDCTGGVMLAHVASMQGEVAAENALGEDSRYDGRTNPACVYTSPETASVGYTEERAKAEGVSYTVGMFDLGGNGKSIIMNGGKGFVKILVHSRTKKILGMQIIGPRATDLIAEGALAISMNAGAGDIIKTIHAHPTVSEAVREAALSAEGRAIHG
;
A
#
# COMPACT_ATOMS: atom_id res chain seq x y z
N MET A 1 16.56 -36.72 -24.06
CA MET A 1 16.91 -36.15 -22.75
C MET A 1 16.03 -36.77 -21.67
N PRO A 2 16.57 -37.57 -20.74
CA PRO A 2 15.78 -38.19 -19.68
C PRO A 2 15.29 -37.18 -18.65
N LYS A 3 14.22 -37.52 -17.93
CA LYS A 3 13.65 -36.71 -16.87
C LYS A 3 14.22 -37.15 -15.52
N LEU A 4 15.25 -36.48 -15.02
CA LEU A 4 15.94 -36.84 -13.77
C LEU A 4 15.13 -36.49 -12.49
N SER A 5 14.08 -35.67 -12.60
CA SER A 5 13.16 -35.39 -11.50
C SER A 5 11.74 -35.05 -12.01
N VAL A 6 10.73 -35.18 -11.15
CA VAL A 6 9.32 -34.93 -11.50
C VAL A 6 9.08 -33.51 -12.02
N VAL A 7 9.88 -32.55 -11.56
CA VAL A 7 9.74 -31.12 -11.93
C VAL A 7 10.65 -30.68 -13.07
N MET A 8 11.55 -31.55 -13.54
CA MET A 8 12.50 -31.22 -14.62
C MET A 8 11.75 -31.13 -15.95
N ARG A 9 11.89 -30.00 -16.65
CA ARG A 9 11.32 -29.77 -18.00
C ARG A 9 12.39 -29.72 -19.08
N GLU A 10 13.61 -29.33 -18.73
CA GLU A 10 14.75 -29.17 -19.62
C GLU A 10 16.05 -29.31 -18.83
N GLY A 11 17.16 -29.60 -19.49
CA GLY A 11 18.49 -29.69 -18.90
C GLY A 11 19.58 -29.25 -19.86
N THR A 12 20.70 -28.77 -19.32
CA THR A 12 21.90 -28.41 -20.09
C THR A 12 22.90 -29.56 -20.05
N ILE A 13 23.39 -29.99 -21.20
CA ILE A 13 24.44 -31.02 -21.28
C ILE A 13 25.76 -30.38 -20.84
N VAL A 14 26.42 -30.94 -19.83
CA VAL A 14 27.67 -30.41 -19.28
C VAL A 14 28.90 -31.22 -19.68
N ASN A 15 28.71 -32.49 -20.00
CA ASN A 15 29.82 -33.35 -20.45
C ASN A 15 29.29 -34.53 -21.27
N TRP A 16 30.03 -34.98 -22.30
CA TRP A 16 29.82 -36.24 -23.03
C TRP A 16 30.97 -37.19 -22.71
N TYR A 17 30.69 -38.48 -22.43
CA TYR A 17 31.66 -39.53 -22.15
C TYR A 17 32.01 -40.33 -23.42
N PHE A 18 31.15 -40.29 -24.41
CA PHE A 18 31.27 -40.99 -25.70
C PHE A 18 31.21 -39.99 -26.87
N LYS A 19 31.68 -40.39 -28.03
CA LYS A 19 31.66 -39.60 -29.28
C LYS A 19 31.02 -40.39 -30.40
N GLU A 20 30.70 -39.74 -31.52
CA GLU A 20 30.19 -40.38 -32.71
C GLU A 20 31.16 -41.49 -33.17
N GLY A 21 30.65 -42.69 -33.44
CA GLY A 21 31.39 -43.89 -33.81
C GLY A 21 31.77 -44.80 -32.65
N ASP A 22 31.57 -44.41 -31.39
CA ASP A 22 31.85 -45.28 -30.25
C ASP A 22 30.72 -46.28 -30.01
N GLU A 23 31.07 -47.53 -29.67
CA GLU A 23 30.12 -48.56 -29.22
C GLU A 23 29.69 -48.32 -27.78
N ILE A 24 28.43 -48.46 -27.52
CA ILE A 24 27.81 -48.31 -26.17
C ILE A 24 27.01 -49.57 -25.83
N LYS A 25 26.89 -49.83 -24.53
CA LYS A 25 26.08 -50.88 -23.97
C LYS A 25 24.95 -50.31 -23.11
N LYS A 26 23.88 -51.02 -22.97
CA LYS A 26 22.83 -50.63 -22.04
C LYS A 26 23.37 -50.45 -20.64
N GLY A 27 23.11 -49.25 -20.04
CA GLY A 27 23.59 -48.83 -18.71
C GLY A 27 24.87 -48.02 -18.74
N ASP A 28 25.53 -47.85 -19.89
CA ASP A 28 26.69 -46.95 -19.99
C ASP A 28 26.25 -45.49 -19.76
N VAL A 29 26.99 -44.76 -18.96
CA VAL A 29 26.77 -43.32 -18.73
C VAL A 29 27.23 -42.53 -19.95
N LEU A 30 26.27 -41.91 -20.67
CA LEU A 30 26.54 -41.22 -21.92
C LEU A 30 26.98 -39.78 -21.75
N TYR A 31 26.27 -39.06 -20.88
CA TYR A 31 26.53 -37.64 -20.63
C TYR A 31 26.02 -37.18 -19.28
N ASP A 32 26.55 -36.07 -18.80
CA ASP A 32 26.06 -35.36 -17.62
C ASP A 32 25.15 -34.20 -18.02
N VAL A 33 24.13 -33.96 -17.17
CA VAL A 33 23.16 -32.90 -17.38
C VAL A 33 22.93 -32.11 -16.10
N GLU A 34 22.79 -30.81 -16.22
CA GLU A 34 22.41 -29.89 -15.15
C GLU A 34 21.03 -29.28 -15.42
N ALA A 35 20.18 -29.22 -14.37
CA ALA A 35 18.89 -28.54 -14.37
C ALA A 35 18.75 -27.68 -13.11
N GLY A 36 19.09 -26.40 -13.20
CA GLY A 36 19.10 -25.47 -12.07
C GLY A 36 20.19 -25.83 -11.05
N LYS A 37 19.82 -26.25 -9.84
CA LYS A 37 20.74 -26.70 -8.77
C LYS A 37 20.94 -28.20 -8.70
N MET A 38 20.33 -28.95 -9.60
CA MET A 38 20.42 -30.41 -9.66
C MET A 38 21.26 -30.83 -10.87
N GLY A 39 22.15 -31.81 -10.64
CA GLY A 39 22.90 -32.48 -11.69
C GLY A 39 22.69 -33.97 -11.63
N GLY A 40 22.88 -34.65 -12.76
CA GLY A 40 22.82 -36.11 -12.84
C GLY A 40 23.37 -36.59 -14.16
N SER A 41 23.58 -37.92 -14.25
CA SER A 41 24.11 -38.57 -15.45
C SER A 41 23.00 -39.32 -16.18
N ALA A 42 23.03 -39.30 -17.48
CA ALA A 42 22.12 -40.01 -18.35
C ALA A 42 22.78 -41.32 -18.83
N GLU A 43 22.12 -42.45 -18.58
CA GLU A 43 22.55 -43.77 -18.97
C GLU A 43 21.88 -44.19 -20.27
N SER A 44 22.56 -45.04 -21.08
CA SER A 44 21.97 -45.60 -22.28
C SER A 44 20.89 -46.64 -21.94
N GLU A 45 19.74 -46.55 -22.59
CA GLU A 45 18.68 -47.55 -22.54
C GLU A 45 18.90 -48.65 -23.58
N ASP A 46 19.73 -48.41 -24.59
CA ASP A 46 19.99 -49.28 -25.72
C ASP A 46 21.49 -49.62 -25.84
N GLU A 47 21.81 -50.63 -26.69
CA GLU A 47 23.18 -50.99 -27.08
C GLU A 47 23.35 -50.74 -28.59
N GLY A 48 24.55 -50.37 -29.03
CA GLY A 48 24.86 -50.07 -30.41
C GLY A 48 25.99 -49.06 -30.56
N THR A 49 26.10 -48.45 -31.74
CA THR A 49 27.05 -47.38 -32.04
C THR A 49 26.37 -46.04 -32.01
N ILE A 50 27.02 -45.02 -31.42
CA ILE A 50 26.53 -43.63 -31.50
C ILE A 50 26.74 -43.16 -32.94
N LEU A 51 25.66 -43.10 -33.71
CA LEU A 51 25.70 -42.68 -35.12
C LEU A 51 25.79 -41.16 -35.24
N LYS A 52 25.07 -40.43 -34.35
CA LYS A 52 25.07 -38.97 -34.39
C LYS A 52 24.78 -38.41 -33.01
N ILE A 53 25.52 -37.37 -32.60
CA ILE A 53 25.21 -36.51 -31.44
C ILE A 53 24.38 -35.33 -31.93
N LEU A 54 23.16 -35.16 -31.43
CA LEU A 54 22.21 -34.11 -31.82
C LEU A 54 22.31 -32.87 -30.93
N ALA A 55 22.84 -33.02 -29.69
CA ALA A 55 23.01 -31.93 -28.75
C ALA A 55 24.42 -31.95 -28.14
N ASN A 56 25.14 -30.85 -28.24
CA ASN A 56 26.51 -30.68 -27.77
C ASN A 56 26.60 -30.25 -26.32
N VAL A 57 27.79 -30.26 -25.75
CA VAL A 57 28.07 -29.65 -24.44
C VAL A 57 27.72 -28.18 -24.50
N GLY A 58 26.91 -27.71 -23.49
CA GLY A 58 26.37 -26.36 -23.43
C GLY A 58 24.95 -26.22 -23.98
N ASP A 59 24.46 -27.19 -24.76
CA ASP A 59 23.13 -27.14 -25.35
C ASP A 59 22.05 -27.43 -24.28
N LYS A 60 20.97 -26.65 -24.32
CA LYS A 60 19.80 -26.79 -23.48
C LYS A 60 18.74 -27.61 -24.21
N VAL A 61 18.34 -28.74 -23.64
CA VAL A 61 17.47 -29.72 -24.29
C VAL A 61 16.25 -30.02 -23.42
N LYS A 62 15.05 -30.03 -24.03
CA LYS A 62 13.81 -30.39 -23.31
C LYS A 62 13.77 -31.88 -22.98
N CYS A 63 13.17 -32.22 -21.83
CA CYS A 63 12.93 -33.62 -21.48
C CYS A 63 12.05 -34.29 -22.53
N GLY A 64 12.49 -35.44 -23.04
CA GLY A 64 11.82 -36.17 -24.12
C GLY A 64 12.43 -35.92 -25.50
N ASP A 65 13.19 -34.84 -25.73
CA ASP A 65 13.83 -34.62 -27.02
C ASP A 65 15.05 -35.54 -27.20
N ALA A 66 15.30 -35.92 -28.46
CA ALA A 66 16.44 -36.74 -28.84
C ALA A 66 17.76 -35.99 -28.63
N VAL A 67 18.77 -36.64 -28.05
CA VAL A 67 20.10 -36.08 -27.79
C VAL A 67 21.20 -36.76 -28.59
N ALA A 68 20.95 -38.01 -28.99
CA ALA A 68 21.82 -38.79 -29.90
C ALA A 68 21.01 -39.81 -30.67
N ILE A 69 21.53 -40.33 -31.76
CA ILE A 69 21.03 -41.43 -32.55
C ILE A 69 21.97 -42.61 -32.35
N VAL A 70 21.42 -43.78 -31.97
CA VAL A 70 22.15 -45.03 -31.75
C VAL A 70 21.63 -46.07 -32.73
N GLY A 71 22.49 -46.86 -33.36
CA GLY A 71 22.14 -47.91 -34.32
C GLY A 71 23.31 -48.80 -34.63
N GLU A 72 23.22 -49.62 -35.73
CA GLU A 72 24.33 -50.43 -36.18
C GLU A 72 25.36 -49.60 -36.93
N ALA A 73 26.64 -49.99 -36.83
CA ALA A 73 27.73 -49.26 -37.48
C ALA A 73 27.52 -49.21 -39.01
N GLY A 74 27.34 -48.01 -39.57
CA GLY A 74 27.11 -47.76 -40.98
C GLY A 74 25.65 -47.74 -41.43
N GLU A 75 24.72 -47.82 -40.50
CA GLU A 75 23.29 -47.66 -40.76
C GLU A 75 22.98 -46.22 -41.25
N ASP A 76 22.07 -46.11 -42.20
CA ASP A 76 21.59 -44.81 -42.69
C ASP A 76 20.56 -44.23 -41.67
N PHE A 77 20.86 -43.09 -41.15
CA PHE A 77 20.09 -42.39 -40.13
C PHE A 77 19.56 -41.03 -40.57
N ALA A 78 19.69 -40.69 -41.87
CA ALA A 78 19.31 -39.38 -42.39
C ALA A 78 17.87 -39.00 -42.07
N ASP A 79 16.94 -39.97 -42.12
CA ASP A 79 15.50 -39.79 -41.82
C ASP A 79 15.20 -39.67 -40.32
N LEU A 80 16.16 -40.03 -39.45
CA LEU A 80 16.02 -39.95 -37.99
C LEU A 80 16.56 -38.63 -37.41
N ILE A 81 17.26 -37.84 -38.22
CA ILE A 81 17.71 -36.50 -37.79
C ILE A 81 16.44 -35.63 -37.67
N PRO A 82 16.07 -35.18 -36.46
CA PRO A 82 14.94 -34.26 -36.34
C PRO A 82 15.22 -33.05 -37.22
N VAL A 83 14.40 -32.80 -38.22
CA VAL A 83 14.41 -31.51 -38.92
C VAL A 83 14.13 -30.51 -37.82
N LYS A 84 15.14 -29.75 -37.38
CA LYS A 84 14.88 -28.53 -36.66
C LYS A 84 14.01 -27.70 -37.61
N GLU A 85 12.67 -27.78 -37.47
CA GLU A 85 11.92 -26.61 -37.78
C GLU A 85 12.55 -25.52 -36.88
N GLU A 86 13.29 -24.63 -37.52
CA GLU A 86 13.42 -23.29 -37.02
C GLU A 86 11.98 -22.76 -36.94
N ALA A 87 11.24 -23.18 -35.89
CA ALA A 87 10.24 -22.33 -35.32
C ALA A 87 11.03 -21.06 -34.99
N ALA A 88 11.00 -20.08 -35.90
CA ALA A 88 11.06 -18.72 -35.48
C ALA A 88 10.08 -18.68 -34.29
N GLU A 89 10.57 -18.71 -33.06
CA GLU A 89 9.85 -18.15 -31.95
C GLU A 89 9.60 -16.71 -32.45
N GLU A 90 8.44 -16.48 -33.09
CA GLU A 90 7.80 -15.19 -33.01
C GLU A 90 7.75 -14.98 -31.50
N GLU A 91 8.67 -14.16 -30.97
CA GLU A 91 8.57 -13.66 -29.60
C GLU A 91 7.15 -13.16 -29.49
N ALA A 92 6.31 -13.93 -28.79
CA ALA A 92 4.88 -13.60 -28.66
C ALA A 92 4.87 -12.16 -28.17
N LYS A 93 4.41 -11.24 -29.01
CA LYS A 93 4.48 -9.80 -28.77
C LYS A 93 3.93 -9.54 -27.38
N LYS A 94 4.80 -9.18 -26.45
CA LYS A 94 4.41 -8.93 -25.06
C LYS A 94 3.34 -7.83 -25.04
N THR A 95 2.31 -8.03 -24.24
CA THR A 95 1.31 -6.97 -23.99
C THR A 95 2.03 -5.75 -23.41
N THR A 96 1.84 -4.60 -24.03
CA THR A 96 2.40 -3.34 -23.54
C THR A 96 1.45 -2.68 -22.55
N VAL A 97 1.96 -2.26 -21.39
CA VAL A 97 1.17 -1.58 -20.34
C VAL A 97 1.82 -0.25 -19.99
N THR A 98 1.06 0.83 -20.08
CA THR A 98 1.48 2.14 -19.56
C THR A 98 0.77 2.45 -18.25
N VAL A 99 1.55 2.67 -17.19
CA VAL A 99 1.06 3.11 -15.87
C VAL A 99 1.34 4.60 -15.74
N ILE A 100 0.32 5.38 -15.38
CA ILE A 100 0.41 6.85 -15.23
C ILE A 100 0.31 7.19 -13.75
N GLY A 101 1.45 7.60 -13.17
CA GLY A 101 1.63 7.87 -11.75
C GLY A 101 2.40 6.77 -11.02
N GLY A 102 3.46 7.16 -10.28
CA GLY A 102 4.38 6.27 -9.57
C GLY A 102 4.12 6.18 -8.06
N GLY A 103 2.90 6.51 -7.59
CA GLY A 103 2.49 6.33 -6.20
C GLY A 103 2.30 4.86 -5.82
N PRO A 104 1.85 4.55 -4.58
CA PRO A 104 1.72 3.16 -4.09
C PRO A 104 0.93 2.24 -5.03
N GLY A 105 -0.19 2.68 -5.55
CA GLY A 105 -0.95 1.90 -6.52
C GLY A 105 -0.19 1.71 -7.84
N GLY A 106 0.43 2.78 -8.35
CA GLY A 106 1.07 2.77 -9.66
C GLY A 106 2.33 1.92 -9.72
N TYR A 107 3.25 2.06 -8.75
CA TYR A 107 4.46 1.23 -8.77
C TYR A 107 4.15 -0.26 -8.50
N VAL A 108 3.13 -0.56 -7.67
CA VAL A 108 2.67 -1.94 -7.45
C VAL A 108 2.05 -2.50 -8.73
N ALA A 109 1.15 -1.76 -9.39
CA ALA A 109 0.56 -2.17 -10.66
C ALA A 109 1.63 -2.41 -11.74
N ALA A 110 2.63 -1.53 -11.84
CA ALA A 110 3.72 -1.66 -12.81
C ALA A 110 4.56 -2.92 -12.57
N ILE A 111 4.92 -3.18 -11.30
CA ILE A 111 5.69 -4.38 -10.93
C ILE A 111 4.84 -5.63 -11.18
N ARG A 112 3.56 -5.64 -10.78
CA ARG A 112 2.68 -6.80 -10.97
C ARG A 112 2.47 -7.11 -12.45
N ALA A 113 2.21 -6.11 -13.29
CA ALA A 113 2.09 -6.28 -14.73
C ALA A 113 3.38 -6.87 -15.36
N ALA A 114 4.56 -6.37 -14.93
CA ALA A 114 5.84 -6.89 -15.39
C ALA A 114 6.07 -8.36 -14.96
N GLN A 115 5.71 -8.72 -13.73
CA GLN A 115 5.74 -10.11 -13.24
C GLN A 115 4.84 -11.06 -14.03
N LEU A 116 3.73 -10.54 -14.57
CA LEU A 116 2.81 -11.27 -15.46
C LEU A 116 3.28 -11.28 -16.93
N GLY A 117 4.48 -10.75 -17.21
CA GLY A 117 5.15 -10.84 -18.51
C GLY A 117 4.91 -9.65 -19.45
N ALA A 118 4.25 -8.58 -19.01
CA ALA A 118 4.05 -7.38 -19.81
C ALA A 118 5.35 -6.59 -20.02
N ASP A 119 5.40 -5.80 -21.11
CA ASP A 119 6.37 -4.71 -21.29
C ASP A 119 5.79 -3.43 -20.70
N VAL A 120 6.37 -2.96 -19.58
CA VAL A 120 5.76 -1.92 -18.75
C VAL A 120 6.52 -0.61 -18.82
N THR A 121 5.79 0.47 -19.11
CA THR A 121 6.26 1.85 -18.97
C THR A 121 5.49 2.55 -17.86
N LEU A 122 6.20 3.11 -16.88
CA LEU A 122 5.65 3.94 -15.81
C LEU A 122 6.02 5.40 -16.07
N ILE A 123 5.04 6.30 -16.09
CA ILE A 123 5.24 7.74 -16.23
C ILE A 123 4.96 8.41 -14.90
N GLU A 124 5.95 9.12 -14.34
CA GLU A 124 5.80 9.86 -13.07
C GLU A 124 6.29 11.30 -13.24
N LYS A 125 5.46 12.25 -12.81
CA LYS A 125 5.74 13.69 -13.00
C LYS A 125 6.57 14.34 -11.90
N SER A 126 6.63 13.72 -10.71
CA SER A 126 7.30 14.30 -9.55
C SER A 126 8.31 13.31 -8.96
N HIS A 127 7.84 12.42 -8.10
CA HIS A 127 8.71 11.50 -7.37
C HIS A 127 8.12 10.10 -7.31
N ILE A 128 8.92 9.09 -7.66
CA ILE A 128 8.58 7.69 -7.42
C ILE A 128 8.23 7.48 -5.93
N GLY A 129 7.16 6.73 -5.67
CA GLY A 129 6.57 6.57 -4.35
C GLY A 129 5.40 7.51 -4.08
N GLY A 130 5.21 8.53 -4.95
CA GLY A 130 4.09 9.48 -4.90
C GLY A 130 3.96 10.19 -3.55
N THR A 131 2.77 10.71 -3.28
CA THR A 131 2.45 11.43 -2.03
C THR A 131 2.78 10.59 -0.79
N CYS A 132 2.44 9.31 -0.77
CA CYS A 132 2.60 8.49 0.43
C CYS A 132 4.05 8.42 0.93
N LEU A 133 5.03 8.13 0.05
CA LEU A 133 6.42 7.99 0.44
C LEU A 133 7.12 9.33 0.64
N ASN A 134 6.75 10.35 -0.13
CA ASN A 134 7.49 11.62 -0.16
C ASN A 134 6.88 12.72 0.71
N GLU A 135 5.53 12.82 0.76
CA GLU A 135 4.79 13.98 1.27
C GLU A 135 3.57 13.60 2.11
N GLY A 136 3.48 12.34 2.57
CA GLY A 136 2.28 11.83 3.26
C GLY A 136 2.61 10.81 4.35
N CYS A 137 2.24 9.55 4.10
CA CYS A 137 2.26 8.49 5.12
C CYS A 137 3.61 8.35 5.81
N ILE A 138 4.68 8.16 5.03
CA ILE A 138 6.00 7.82 5.57
C ILE A 138 6.62 9.00 6.34
N PRO A 139 6.73 10.21 5.77
CA PRO A 139 7.30 11.32 6.54
C PRO A 139 6.45 11.67 7.77
N THR A 140 5.12 11.57 7.71
CA THR A 140 4.26 11.79 8.88
C THR A 140 4.54 10.77 9.99
N LYS A 141 4.64 9.47 9.66
CA LYS A 141 4.89 8.41 10.65
C LYS A 141 6.31 8.51 11.22
N ALA A 142 7.28 8.99 10.44
CA ALA A 142 8.61 9.30 10.96
C ALA A 142 8.60 10.45 11.99
N LEU A 143 7.80 11.50 11.75
CA LEU A 143 7.60 12.57 12.73
C LEU A 143 6.88 12.08 13.99
N LEU A 144 5.79 11.33 13.83
CA LEU A 144 5.03 10.77 14.95
C LEU A 144 5.88 9.85 15.82
N HIS A 145 6.74 9.03 15.21
CA HIS A 145 7.67 8.18 15.97
C HIS A 145 8.70 9.00 16.76
N SER A 146 9.23 10.07 16.16
CA SER A 146 10.13 10.98 16.88
C SER A 146 9.40 11.70 18.04
N ALA A 147 8.13 12.04 17.84
CA ALA A 147 7.28 12.64 18.86
C ALA A 147 7.01 11.66 20.02
N GLU A 148 6.68 10.40 19.71
CA GLU A 148 6.50 9.33 20.70
C GLU A 148 7.75 9.13 21.55
N LEU A 149 8.94 8.98 20.92
CA LEU A 149 10.21 8.85 21.63
C LEU A 149 10.50 10.02 22.57
N PHE A 150 10.17 11.23 22.15
CA PHE A 150 10.39 12.43 22.95
C PHE A 150 9.41 12.50 24.15
N GLU A 151 8.14 12.15 23.94
CA GLU A 151 7.14 12.05 25.01
C GLU A 151 7.48 10.93 26.01
N ASP A 152 7.87 9.75 25.52
CA ASP A 152 8.28 8.61 26.37
C ASP A 152 9.46 8.98 27.25
N ALA A 153 10.46 9.67 26.68
CA ALA A 153 11.60 10.15 27.44
C ALA A 153 11.22 11.18 28.51
N LYS A 154 10.24 12.07 28.25
CA LYS A 154 9.72 13.04 29.24
C LYS A 154 8.94 12.35 30.37
N ASN A 155 8.14 11.34 30.03
CA ASN A 155 7.15 10.75 30.92
C ASN A 155 7.64 9.45 31.59
N GLY A 156 8.85 9.00 31.29
CA GLY A 156 9.43 7.74 31.77
C GLY A 156 9.64 7.62 33.27
N ALA A 157 9.51 8.71 34.06
CA ALA A 157 9.76 8.73 35.50
C ALA A 157 8.87 7.73 36.26
N SER A 158 7.63 7.51 35.85
CA SER A 158 6.72 6.54 36.44
C SER A 158 7.20 5.07 36.26
N ALA A 159 7.96 4.82 35.20
CA ALA A 159 8.59 3.51 34.94
C ALA A 159 10.04 3.43 35.46
N GLY A 160 10.51 4.44 36.22
CA GLY A 160 11.86 4.50 36.77
C GLY A 160 12.92 5.06 35.83
N VAL A 161 12.51 5.58 34.65
CA VAL A 161 13.43 6.22 33.68
C VAL A 161 13.36 7.71 33.87
N ILE A 162 14.41 8.30 34.48
CA ILE A 162 14.50 9.74 34.72
C ILE A 162 15.37 10.37 33.64
N ALA A 163 14.79 11.24 32.80
CA ALA A 163 15.47 11.91 31.74
C ALA A 163 15.02 13.39 31.61
N SER A 164 15.89 14.23 31.04
CA SER A 164 15.57 15.59 30.62
C SER A 164 15.88 15.70 29.14
N PRO A 165 15.00 15.20 28.25
CA PRO A 165 15.28 15.18 26.83
C PRO A 165 15.21 16.60 26.25
N GLU A 166 16.11 16.87 25.31
CA GLU A 166 16.08 18.06 24.46
C GLU A 166 15.70 17.67 23.04
N LEU A 167 14.88 18.49 22.40
CA LEU A 167 14.45 18.28 21.02
C LEU A 167 15.38 19.02 20.05
N ASP A 168 16.05 18.30 19.16
CA ASP A 168 16.71 18.85 17.98
C ASP A 168 15.80 18.66 16.76
N PHE A 169 14.96 19.66 16.47
CA PHE A 169 14.00 19.59 15.38
C PHE A 169 14.68 19.43 14.00
N THR A 170 15.88 19.99 13.81
CA THR A 170 16.64 19.80 12.58
C THR A 170 16.97 18.34 12.35
N LYS A 171 17.46 17.63 13.38
CA LYS A 171 17.72 16.18 13.29
C LYS A 171 16.46 15.34 13.12
N VAL A 172 15.34 15.76 13.69
CA VAL A 172 14.04 15.11 13.43
C VAL A 172 13.71 15.16 11.94
N MET A 173 13.87 16.33 11.32
CA MET A 173 13.59 16.52 9.89
C MET A 173 14.60 15.77 9.00
N GLU A 174 15.88 15.76 9.38
CA GLU A 174 16.92 14.98 8.69
C GLU A 174 16.62 13.47 8.75
N ASN A 175 16.27 12.94 9.92
CA ASN A 175 15.88 11.53 10.09
C ASN A 175 14.67 11.18 9.23
N LYS A 176 13.60 12.00 9.27
CA LYS A 176 12.44 11.85 8.41
C LYS A 176 12.86 11.77 6.93
N GLN A 177 13.73 12.66 6.47
CA GLN A 177 14.17 12.69 5.08
C GLN A 177 15.04 11.45 4.73
N ALA A 178 15.87 10.98 5.65
CA ALA A 178 16.67 9.77 5.44
C ALA A 178 15.77 8.54 5.25
N VAL A 179 14.68 8.41 6.03
CA VAL A 179 13.69 7.32 5.88
C VAL A 179 13.02 7.39 4.50
N VAL A 180 12.56 8.58 4.09
CA VAL A 180 11.96 8.80 2.76
C VAL A 180 12.92 8.37 1.65
N ASN A 181 14.16 8.89 1.67
CA ASN A 181 15.17 8.60 0.65
C ASN A 181 15.47 7.10 0.53
N ARG A 182 15.55 6.41 1.66
CA ARG A 182 15.79 4.95 1.70
C ARG A 182 14.66 4.18 1.02
N LEU A 183 13.41 4.51 1.33
CA LEU A 183 12.25 3.81 0.77
C LEU A 183 12.05 4.12 -0.72
N VAL A 184 12.19 5.37 -1.13
CA VAL A 184 12.12 5.77 -2.55
C VAL A 184 13.23 5.08 -3.35
N GLY A 185 14.46 5.01 -2.81
CA GLY A 185 15.55 4.26 -3.41
C GLY A 185 15.24 2.77 -3.58
N GLY A 186 14.59 2.16 -2.58
CA GLY A 186 14.12 0.78 -2.61
C GLY A 186 13.11 0.55 -3.75
N VAL A 187 12.09 1.40 -3.89
CA VAL A 187 11.08 1.29 -4.95
C VAL A 187 11.71 1.45 -6.34
N LYS A 188 12.63 2.42 -6.53
CA LYS A 188 13.36 2.57 -7.80
C LYS A 188 14.15 1.30 -8.15
N THR A 189 14.77 0.67 -7.16
CA THR A 189 15.49 -0.60 -7.35
C THR A 189 14.56 -1.73 -7.74
N LEU A 190 13.38 -1.84 -7.11
CA LEU A 190 12.37 -2.85 -7.44
C LEU A 190 11.81 -2.67 -8.86
N LEU A 191 11.49 -1.45 -9.27
CA LEU A 191 11.05 -1.15 -10.64
C LEU A 191 12.09 -1.58 -11.67
N LYS A 192 13.37 -1.22 -11.45
CA LYS A 192 14.47 -1.61 -12.32
C LYS A 192 14.66 -3.13 -12.36
N ALA A 193 14.61 -3.81 -11.22
CA ALA A 193 14.77 -5.27 -11.13
C ALA A 193 13.67 -6.04 -11.88
N ASN A 194 12.47 -5.45 -11.98
CA ASN A 194 11.35 -6.02 -12.75
C ASN A 194 11.30 -5.53 -14.22
N GLY A 195 12.30 -4.81 -14.70
CA GLY A 195 12.39 -4.37 -16.09
C GLY A 195 11.41 -3.23 -16.46
N VAL A 196 10.82 -2.55 -15.47
CA VAL A 196 9.89 -1.44 -15.71
C VAL A 196 10.67 -0.22 -16.23
N LYS A 197 10.28 0.29 -17.40
CA LYS A 197 10.80 1.54 -17.94
C LYS A 197 10.14 2.72 -17.25
N VAL A 198 10.92 3.56 -16.57
CA VAL A 198 10.42 4.77 -15.90
C VAL A 198 10.70 6.00 -16.76
N ILE A 199 9.68 6.84 -16.95
CA ILE A 199 9.74 8.13 -17.65
C ILE A 199 9.41 9.23 -16.65
N ASP A 200 10.36 10.15 -16.42
CA ASP A 200 10.14 11.36 -15.63
C ASP A 200 9.41 12.39 -16.50
N GLY A 201 8.10 12.55 -16.32
CA GLY A 201 7.31 13.45 -17.13
C GLY A 201 5.82 13.49 -16.75
N GLU A 202 5.12 14.50 -17.23
CA GLU A 202 3.69 14.64 -17.05
C GLU A 202 2.93 14.02 -18.23
N ALA A 203 2.00 13.11 -17.92
CA ALA A 203 1.22 12.37 -18.90
C ALA A 203 -0.14 13.02 -19.17
N SER A 204 -0.57 12.98 -20.43
CA SER A 204 -1.95 13.32 -20.84
C SER A 204 -2.40 12.45 -22.01
N PHE A 205 -3.69 12.13 -22.08
CA PHE A 205 -4.25 11.39 -23.21
C PHE A 205 -4.34 12.27 -24.47
N VAL A 206 -3.86 11.74 -25.58
CA VAL A 206 -4.09 12.29 -26.93
C VAL A 206 -5.38 11.69 -27.50
N ASP A 207 -5.57 10.41 -27.30
CA ASP A 207 -6.74 9.61 -27.63
C ASP A 207 -6.82 8.37 -26.71
N LYS A 208 -7.77 7.45 -26.94
CA LYS A 208 -7.96 6.22 -26.16
C LYS A 208 -6.80 5.21 -26.24
N THR A 209 -5.84 5.41 -27.15
CA THR A 209 -4.74 4.48 -27.45
C THR A 209 -3.37 5.14 -27.35
N THR A 210 -3.31 6.45 -27.10
CA THR A 210 -2.08 7.24 -27.14
C THR A 210 -2.02 8.18 -25.94
N VAL A 211 -0.93 8.11 -25.19
CA VAL A 211 -0.58 9.05 -24.12
C VAL A 211 0.63 9.85 -24.53
N LYS A 212 0.57 11.17 -24.34
CA LYS A 212 1.70 12.08 -24.49
C LYS A 212 2.37 12.25 -23.12
N ALA A 213 3.68 12.06 -23.06
CA ALA A 213 4.50 12.40 -21.91
C ALA A 213 5.33 13.65 -22.21
N VAL A 214 5.18 14.68 -21.39
CA VAL A 214 5.99 15.90 -21.43
C VAL A 214 7.12 15.74 -20.43
N THR A 215 8.34 15.65 -20.93
CA THR A 215 9.57 15.46 -20.14
C THR A 215 10.46 16.69 -20.25
N LYS A 216 11.53 16.76 -19.46
CA LYS A 216 12.55 17.81 -19.61
C LYS A 216 13.28 17.81 -20.97
N ASP A 217 13.29 16.65 -21.65
CA ASP A 217 13.98 16.45 -22.95
C ASP A 217 13.02 16.63 -24.15
N GLY A 218 11.76 16.96 -23.89
CA GLY A 218 10.74 17.20 -24.91
C GLY A 218 9.48 16.33 -24.73
N GLU A 219 8.62 16.35 -25.74
CA GLU A 219 7.39 15.58 -25.77
C GLU A 219 7.61 14.24 -26.48
N GLN A 220 6.99 13.17 -25.97
CA GLN A 220 6.95 11.87 -26.64
C GLN A 220 5.57 11.25 -26.56
N GLU A 221 5.13 10.61 -27.63
CA GLU A 221 3.91 9.81 -27.67
C GLU A 221 4.21 8.36 -27.34
N ILE A 222 3.37 7.78 -26.49
CA ILE A 222 3.46 6.40 -26.03
C ILE A 222 2.16 5.70 -26.39
N LYS A 223 2.26 4.61 -27.17
CA LYS A 223 1.15 3.75 -27.51
C LYS A 223 1.30 2.42 -26.80
N SER A 224 0.26 2.00 -26.11
CA SER A 224 0.23 0.74 -25.37
C SER A 224 -1.10 0.01 -25.57
N ASP A 225 -1.07 -1.30 -25.35
CA ASP A 225 -2.28 -2.13 -25.42
C ASP A 225 -3.20 -1.86 -24.24
N LYS A 226 -2.63 -1.47 -23.08
CA LYS A 226 -3.35 -1.22 -21.83
C LYS A 226 -2.80 0.02 -21.09
N TYR A 227 -3.68 0.68 -20.35
CA TYR A 227 -3.36 1.86 -19.53
C TYR A 227 -3.92 1.70 -18.13
N ILE A 228 -3.12 2.04 -17.11
CA ILE A 228 -3.53 2.07 -15.70
C ILE A 228 -3.28 3.49 -15.16
N ILE A 229 -4.35 4.19 -14.84
CA ILE A 229 -4.32 5.55 -14.30
C ILE A 229 -4.18 5.48 -12.78
N ALA A 230 -3.07 5.98 -12.24
CA ALA A 230 -2.71 5.94 -10.83
C ALA A 230 -2.23 7.30 -10.31
N VAL A 231 -2.81 8.40 -10.80
CA VAL A 231 -2.33 9.77 -10.55
C VAL A 231 -2.63 10.30 -9.15
N GLY A 232 -3.41 9.56 -8.38
CA GLY A 232 -3.67 9.89 -6.97
C GLY A 232 -4.51 11.15 -6.77
N SER A 233 -4.16 11.92 -5.75
CA SER A 233 -4.89 13.11 -5.31
C SER A 233 -3.95 14.27 -4.93
N VAL A 234 -4.53 15.47 -4.81
CA VAL A 234 -3.88 16.69 -4.32
C VAL A 234 -4.71 17.30 -3.20
N PRO A 235 -4.13 18.15 -2.33
CA PRO A 235 -4.89 18.89 -1.32
C PRO A 235 -6.09 19.60 -1.93
N ALA A 236 -7.23 19.58 -1.24
CA ALA A 236 -8.42 20.30 -1.67
C ALA A 236 -8.23 21.81 -1.43
N ALA A 237 -8.58 22.62 -2.43
CA ALA A 237 -8.62 24.05 -2.29
C ALA A 237 -9.98 24.52 -1.80
N VAL A 238 -10.02 25.48 -0.88
CA VAL A 238 -11.24 26.13 -0.42
C VAL A 238 -11.13 27.64 -0.60
N PRO A 239 -12.24 28.30 -0.90
CA PRO A 239 -12.29 29.76 -1.09
C PRO A 239 -12.40 30.47 0.29
N ILE A 240 -11.38 30.33 1.13
CA ILE A 240 -11.27 31.10 2.37
C ILE A 240 -10.44 32.34 2.08
N GLU A 241 -10.95 33.53 2.42
CA GLU A 241 -10.21 34.79 2.31
C GLU A 241 -8.91 34.73 3.10
N GLY A 242 -7.78 35.08 2.47
CA GLY A 242 -6.46 35.07 3.10
C GLY A 242 -5.76 33.70 3.17
N ILE A 243 -6.32 32.63 2.59
CA ILE A 243 -5.73 31.28 2.62
C ILE A 243 -4.36 31.21 1.90
N ASN A 244 -4.05 32.17 1.03
CA ASN A 244 -2.76 32.25 0.33
C ASN A 244 -1.70 33.05 1.10
N SER A 245 -1.95 33.37 2.38
CA SER A 245 -0.95 34.01 3.27
C SER A 245 0.31 33.12 3.38
N PRO A 246 1.52 33.71 3.48
CA PRO A 246 2.78 32.97 3.67
C PRO A 246 2.81 32.08 4.94
N GLN A 247 1.95 32.36 5.91
CA GLN A 247 1.79 31.54 7.11
C GLN A 247 0.93 30.29 6.88
N CYS A 248 0.10 30.29 5.81
CA CYS A 248 -0.72 29.14 5.46
C CYS A 248 0.11 28.10 4.72
N ILE A 249 0.05 26.88 5.19
CA ILE A 249 0.73 25.71 4.63
C ILE A 249 -0.25 24.55 4.48
N ASP A 250 0.00 23.67 3.56
CA ASP A 250 -0.66 22.37 3.46
C ASP A 250 0.13 21.28 4.23
N SER A 251 -0.27 20.04 4.12
CA SER A 251 0.42 18.92 4.76
C SER A 251 1.85 18.73 4.27
N THR A 252 2.14 19.00 3.00
CA THR A 252 3.49 18.95 2.43
C THR A 252 4.37 20.03 3.05
N GLY A 253 3.82 21.25 3.18
CA GLY A 253 4.50 22.36 3.87
C GLY A 253 4.80 22.06 5.33
N ALA A 254 3.85 21.44 6.06
CA ALA A 254 4.08 21.02 7.44
C ALA A 254 5.20 19.97 7.56
N LEU A 255 5.30 19.03 6.62
CA LEU A 255 6.38 18.03 6.57
C LEU A 255 7.74 18.59 6.11
N SER A 256 7.80 19.89 5.77
CA SER A 256 8.99 20.54 5.20
C SER A 256 9.45 21.78 6.00
N LEU A 257 8.91 22.00 7.20
CA LEU A 257 9.29 23.14 8.04
C LEU A 257 10.76 23.03 8.48
N GLU A 258 11.51 24.10 8.32
CA GLU A 258 12.91 24.19 8.77
C GLU A 258 13.02 24.45 10.28
N LYS A 259 12.01 25.06 10.88
CA LYS A 259 11.96 25.41 12.30
C LYS A 259 10.64 24.99 12.91
N LEU A 260 10.69 24.53 14.15
CA LEU A 260 9.51 24.22 14.93
C LEU A 260 8.72 25.52 15.20
N PRO A 261 7.45 25.64 14.76
CA PRO A 261 6.66 26.83 15.04
C PRO A 261 6.23 26.83 16.51
N LYS A 262 6.16 28.03 17.10
CA LYS A 262 5.70 28.23 18.49
C LYS A 262 4.20 27.92 18.63
N SER A 263 3.42 28.20 17.56
CA SER A 263 1.99 27.96 17.53
C SER A 263 1.53 27.57 16.13
N MET A 264 0.51 26.69 16.07
CA MET A 264 -0.08 26.21 14.84
C MET A 264 -1.61 26.13 14.97
N ALA A 265 -2.32 26.78 14.05
CA ALA A 265 -3.75 26.56 13.87
C ALA A 265 -3.94 25.49 12.77
N VAL A 266 -4.66 24.41 13.08
CA VAL A 266 -4.93 23.32 12.15
C VAL A 266 -6.37 23.42 11.69
N ILE A 267 -6.59 23.74 10.41
CA ILE A 267 -7.93 23.82 9.81
C ILE A 267 -8.27 22.45 9.20
N GLY A 268 -9.18 21.73 9.85
CA GLY A 268 -9.60 20.37 9.53
C GLY A 268 -9.20 19.35 10.58
N GLY A 269 -10.20 18.73 11.21
CA GLY A 269 -10.06 17.67 12.24
C GLY A 269 -10.09 16.26 11.67
N GLY A 270 -9.75 16.08 10.38
CA GLY A 270 -9.55 14.78 9.75
C GLY A 270 -8.22 14.12 10.14
N VAL A 271 -7.94 12.93 9.57
CA VAL A 271 -6.76 12.13 9.92
C VAL A 271 -5.46 12.94 9.83
N ILE A 272 -5.25 13.68 8.72
CA ILE A 272 -4.03 14.47 8.51
C ILE A 272 -3.88 15.53 9.61
N GLY A 273 -4.95 16.29 9.89
CA GLY A 273 -4.91 17.34 10.90
C GLY A 273 -4.66 16.83 12.30
N VAL A 274 -5.33 15.74 12.67
CA VAL A 274 -5.20 15.12 13.99
C VAL A 274 -3.80 14.50 14.19
N GLU A 275 -3.23 13.82 13.17
CA GLU A 275 -1.86 13.28 13.21
C GLU A 275 -0.81 14.41 13.33
N MET A 276 -0.97 15.49 12.55
CA MET A 276 -0.07 16.65 12.66
C MET A 276 -0.21 17.36 14.01
N ALA A 277 -1.44 17.52 14.53
CA ALA A 277 -1.66 18.05 15.86
C ALA A 277 -0.97 17.21 16.94
N THR A 278 -1.04 15.88 16.83
CA THR A 278 -0.36 14.94 17.72
C THR A 278 1.16 15.12 17.69
N ALA A 279 1.77 15.18 16.50
CA ALA A 279 3.23 15.32 16.36
C ALA A 279 3.73 16.67 16.86
N TYR A 280 3.11 17.78 16.41
CA TYR A 280 3.58 19.11 16.73
C TYR A 280 3.34 19.50 18.20
N SER A 281 2.21 19.07 18.81
CA SER A 281 1.98 19.31 20.25
C SER A 281 3.01 18.55 21.10
N ALA A 282 3.35 17.33 20.76
CA ALA A 282 4.38 16.56 21.45
C ALA A 282 5.76 17.22 21.40
N PHE A 283 6.09 17.88 20.28
CA PHE A 283 7.32 18.69 20.14
C PHE A 283 7.28 20.01 20.92
N GLY A 284 6.11 20.43 21.41
CA GLY A 284 5.96 21.64 22.21
C GLY A 284 5.35 22.84 21.47
N THR A 285 4.86 22.66 20.25
CA THR A 285 4.06 23.67 19.54
C THR A 285 2.70 23.81 20.21
N LYS A 286 2.23 25.04 20.49
CA LYS A 286 0.85 25.29 20.90
C LYS A 286 -0.08 25.06 19.70
N VAL A 287 -0.93 24.04 19.77
CA VAL A 287 -1.80 23.65 18.65
C VAL A 287 -3.26 23.95 18.97
N THR A 288 -3.98 24.53 17.99
CA THR A 288 -5.43 24.67 18.01
C THR A 288 -6.01 24.00 16.78
N VAL A 289 -6.87 22.98 16.96
CA VAL A 289 -7.57 22.31 15.86
C VAL A 289 -8.93 22.94 15.68
N ILE A 290 -9.25 23.39 14.44
CA ILE A 290 -10.51 24.02 14.08
C ILE A 290 -11.24 23.10 13.11
N GLU A 291 -12.37 22.55 13.53
CA GLU A 291 -13.18 21.61 12.74
C GLU A 291 -14.62 22.13 12.59
N MET A 292 -15.09 22.18 11.35
CA MET A 292 -16.43 22.66 11.03
C MET A 292 -17.51 21.66 11.46
N LEU A 293 -17.19 20.37 11.47
CA LEU A 293 -18.12 19.31 11.86
C LEU A 293 -18.20 19.15 13.39
N PRO A 294 -19.21 18.46 13.92
CA PRO A 294 -19.43 18.40 15.37
C PRO A 294 -18.40 17.57 16.13
N ARG A 295 -17.56 16.79 15.45
CA ARG A 295 -16.46 16.01 16.07
C ARG A 295 -15.28 15.86 15.12
N LEU A 296 -14.13 15.51 15.65
CA LEU A 296 -12.96 15.07 14.87
C LEU A 296 -13.25 13.71 14.19
N LEU A 297 -12.48 13.35 13.18
CA LEU A 297 -12.40 12.00 12.61
C LEU A 297 -13.78 11.38 12.32
N MET A 298 -14.64 12.07 11.59
CA MET A 298 -16.04 11.67 11.33
C MET A 298 -16.24 10.22 10.86
N ASN A 299 -15.23 9.62 10.26
CA ASN A 299 -15.27 8.25 9.74
C ASN A 299 -14.81 7.19 10.77
N ILE A 300 -14.45 7.62 11.97
CA ILE A 300 -14.04 6.75 13.08
C ILE A 300 -15.19 6.69 14.11
N ASP A 301 -15.31 5.54 14.77
CA ASP A 301 -16.32 5.33 15.81
C ASP A 301 -16.23 6.40 16.92
N GLU A 302 -17.37 6.93 17.32
CA GLU A 302 -17.47 8.05 18.27
C GLU A 302 -16.77 7.77 19.60
N ASP A 303 -16.84 6.53 20.11
CA ASP A 303 -16.22 6.15 21.38
C ASP A 303 -14.69 6.25 21.31
N ALA A 304 -14.09 5.88 20.16
CA ALA A 304 -12.66 6.03 19.94
C ALA A 304 -12.27 7.50 19.78
N VAL A 305 -13.08 8.30 19.07
CA VAL A 305 -12.83 9.72 18.89
C VAL A 305 -12.81 10.48 20.21
N LYS A 306 -13.69 10.13 21.16
CA LYS A 306 -13.70 10.72 22.51
C LYS A 306 -12.37 10.50 23.24
N ILE A 307 -11.80 9.30 23.15
CA ILE A 307 -10.51 9.00 23.77
C ILE A 307 -9.37 9.80 23.09
N ILE A 308 -9.39 9.91 21.76
CA ILE A 308 -8.40 10.70 21.02
C ILE A 308 -8.49 12.19 21.38
N ALA A 309 -9.70 12.75 21.39
CA ALA A 309 -9.90 14.16 21.72
C ALA A 309 -9.42 14.46 23.15
N SER A 310 -9.81 13.63 24.13
CA SER A 310 -9.33 13.77 25.51
C SER A 310 -7.80 13.68 25.62
N SER A 311 -7.17 12.75 24.88
CA SER A 311 -5.71 12.62 24.87
C SER A 311 -5.00 13.85 24.27
N LEU A 312 -5.57 14.46 23.23
CA LEU A 312 -5.06 15.70 22.65
C LEU A 312 -5.21 16.88 23.61
N GLU A 313 -6.37 17.00 24.27
CA GLU A 313 -6.65 18.03 25.28
C GLU A 313 -5.71 17.89 26.50
N GLU A 314 -5.46 16.66 26.98
CA GLU A 314 -4.47 16.37 28.02
C GLU A 314 -3.06 16.85 27.65
N LYS A 315 -2.73 16.87 26.34
CA LYS A 315 -1.47 17.38 25.77
C LYS A 315 -1.49 18.89 25.49
N GLY A 316 -2.56 19.59 25.85
CA GLY A 316 -2.71 21.03 25.68
C GLY A 316 -3.11 21.48 24.28
N VAL A 317 -3.69 20.57 23.47
CA VAL A 317 -4.27 20.95 22.18
C VAL A 317 -5.67 21.53 22.41
N ASP A 318 -5.89 22.74 21.91
CA ASP A 318 -7.23 23.35 21.90
C ASP A 318 -8.05 22.75 20.75
N ILE A 319 -9.27 22.25 21.03
CA ILE A 319 -10.16 21.65 20.01
C ILE A 319 -11.43 22.48 19.86
N MET A 320 -11.63 23.04 18.67
CA MET A 320 -12.80 23.85 18.32
C MET A 320 -13.62 23.13 17.25
N THR A 321 -14.54 22.27 17.67
CA THR A 321 -15.53 21.60 16.80
C THR A 321 -16.74 22.50 16.55
N SER A 322 -17.55 22.19 15.52
CA SER A 322 -18.68 23.02 15.05
C SER A 322 -18.26 24.48 14.78
N THR A 323 -17.02 24.68 14.32
CA THR A 323 -16.39 26.00 14.17
C THR A 323 -15.98 26.22 12.72
N LYS A 324 -16.56 27.23 12.09
CA LYS A 324 -16.32 27.61 10.69
C LYS A 324 -15.21 28.66 10.60
N VAL A 325 -14.19 28.42 9.79
CA VAL A 325 -13.21 29.45 9.42
C VAL A 325 -13.85 30.41 8.41
N VAL A 326 -13.76 31.71 8.73
CA VAL A 326 -14.35 32.80 7.92
C VAL A 326 -13.28 33.44 7.03
N SER A 327 -12.16 33.83 7.64
CA SER A 327 -11.04 34.47 6.94
C SER A 327 -9.73 34.28 7.70
N ILE A 328 -8.63 34.52 7.01
CA ILE A 328 -7.27 34.51 7.58
C ILE A 328 -6.62 35.85 7.25
N SER A 329 -6.04 36.53 8.20
CA SER A 329 -5.32 37.80 8.01
C SER A 329 -3.88 37.67 8.47
N ASP A 330 -2.96 38.30 7.75
CA ASP A 330 -1.54 38.37 8.11
C ASP A 330 -1.37 39.44 9.22
N ASN A 331 -0.58 39.10 10.22
CA ASN A 331 -0.26 39.99 11.36
C ASN A 331 1.28 40.11 11.56
N GLY A 332 2.02 40.29 10.45
CA GLY A 332 3.44 40.59 10.51
C GLY A 332 4.33 39.47 11.04
N GLY A 333 4.08 38.21 10.58
CA GLY A 333 4.84 37.02 10.96
C GLY A 333 4.00 35.97 11.66
N THR A 334 2.79 36.32 12.09
CA THR A 334 1.71 35.40 12.51
C THR A 334 0.50 35.56 11.62
N ALA A 335 -0.43 34.63 11.68
CA ALA A 335 -1.74 34.73 11.04
C ALA A 335 -2.82 34.78 12.12
N VAL A 336 -3.87 35.55 11.86
CA VAL A 336 -5.09 35.55 12.67
C VAL A 336 -6.18 34.84 11.88
N VAL A 337 -6.59 33.68 12.37
CA VAL A 337 -7.68 32.88 11.81
C VAL A 337 -8.98 33.32 12.47
N ASN A 338 -9.85 33.98 11.71
CA ASN A 338 -11.15 34.43 12.19
C ASN A 338 -12.15 33.29 12.00
N VAL A 339 -12.87 32.95 13.06
CA VAL A 339 -13.79 31.82 13.09
C VAL A 339 -15.17 32.24 13.60
N GLU A 340 -16.19 31.45 13.24
CA GLU A 340 -17.54 31.58 13.75
C GLU A 340 -17.98 30.27 14.40
N LYS A 341 -18.40 30.37 15.66
CA LYS A 341 -18.95 29.25 16.44
C LYS A 341 -20.22 29.71 17.14
N ASP A 342 -21.33 28.99 16.95
CA ASP A 342 -22.64 29.30 17.56
C ASP A 342 -23.11 30.76 17.36
N GLY A 343 -22.73 31.37 16.22
CA GLY A 343 -23.01 32.77 15.90
C GLY A 343 -22.05 33.79 16.51
N GLU A 344 -21.13 33.37 17.34
CA GLU A 344 -20.07 34.21 17.92
C GLU A 344 -18.82 34.23 17.03
N ARG A 345 -18.20 35.42 16.91
CA ARG A 345 -16.91 35.57 16.21
C ARG A 345 -15.76 35.50 17.20
N LEU A 346 -14.86 34.59 16.93
CA LEU A 346 -13.65 34.36 17.69
C LEU A 346 -12.43 34.46 16.75
N SER A 347 -11.24 34.54 17.31
CA SER A 347 -10.00 34.53 16.54
C SER A 347 -8.95 33.65 17.20
N VAL A 348 -8.14 32.98 16.35
CA VAL A 348 -6.99 32.16 16.76
C VAL A 348 -5.75 32.76 16.10
N GLU A 349 -4.78 33.20 16.88
CA GLU A 349 -3.49 33.67 16.37
C GLU A 349 -2.47 32.53 16.38
N ALA A 350 -1.78 32.31 15.25
CA ALA A 350 -0.78 31.27 15.10
C ALA A 350 0.38 31.68 14.18
N GLU A 351 1.56 31.16 14.44
CA GLU A 351 2.75 31.35 13.60
C GLU A 351 2.63 30.61 12.27
N LYS A 352 1.94 29.48 12.27
CA LYS A 352 1.57 28.71 11.07
C LYS A 352 0.10 28.30 11.09
N VAL A 353 -0.50 28.27 9.91
CA VAL A 353 -1.86 27.77 9.69
C VAL A 353 -1.78 26.57 8.76
N LEU A 354 -2.01 25.38 9.28
CA LEU A 354 -2.07 24.15 8.50
C LEU A 354 -3.48 23.96 7.94
N VAL A 355 -3.61 23.89 6.61
CA VAL A 355 -4.87 23.66 5.92
C VAL A 355 -4.93 22.21 5.45
N CYS A 356 -5.81 21.39 6.06
CA CYS A 356 -5.93 19.97 5.79
C CYS A 356 -7.39 19.48 5.78
N ILE A 357 -8.20 20.12 4.95
CA ILE A 357 -9.65 19.96 4.82
C ILE A 357 -10.10 18.86 3.83
N GLY A 358 -9.17 18.00 3.41
CA GLY A 358 -9.41 16.90 2.48
C GLY A 358 -8.55 16.95 1.23
N ARG A 359 -8.82 16.01 0.32
CA ARG A 359 -8.07 15.83 -0.92
C ARG A 359 -9.04 15.69 -2.10
N ARG A 360 -8.57 16.00 -3.31
CA ARG A 360 -9.32 15.83 -4.56
C ARG A 360 -8.49 15.06 -5.58
N ALA A 361 -9.15 14.36 -6.51
CA ALA A 361 -8.49 13.63 -7.60
C ALA A 361 -7.54 14.53 -8.41
N ALA A 362 -6.35 14.03 -8.75
CA ALA A 362 -5.32 14.78 -9.48
C ALA A 362 -5.40 14.57 -10.99
N THR A 363 -6.61 14.55 -11.55
CA THR A 363 -6.88 14.18 -12.96
C THR A 363 -6.93 15.36 -13.91
N ALA A 364 -6.82 16.60 -13.42
CA ALA A 364 -7.05 17.80 -14.21
C ALA A 364 -6.13 17.95 -15.45
N SER A 365 -4.87 17.43 -15.38
CA SER A 365 -3.92 17.50 -16.50
C SER A 365 -3.99 16.30 -17.45
N LEU A 366 -4.81 15.28 -17.16
CA LEU A 366 -4.82 14.02 -17.92
C LEU A 366 -5.56 14.10 -19.27
N ASN A 367 -6.39 15.12 -19.50
CA ASN A 367 -7.23 15.23 -20.70
C ASN A 367 -8.11 13.98 -20.90
N LEU A 368 -8.88 13.62 -19.85
CA LEU A 368 -9.73 12.42 -19.83
C LEU A 368 -10.74 12.38 -20.97
N GLU A 369 -11.22 13.54 -21.42
CA GLU A 369 -12.19 13.69 -22.51
C GLU A 369 -11.65 13.17 -23.84
N ALA A 370 -10.36 13.38 -24.13
CA ALA A 370 -9.73 12.90 -25.36
C ALA A 370 -9.75 11.36 -25.46
N ALA A 371 -9.70 10.68 -24.33
CA ALA A 371 -9.83 9.21 -24.26
C ALA A 371 -11.29 8.75 -24.10
N GLY A 372 -12.26 9.64 -23.89
CA GLY A 372 -13.66 9.31 -23.63
C GLY A 372 -13.89 8.70 -22.23
N ILE A 373 -13.05 9.01 -21.25
CA ILE A 373 -13.12 8.46 -19.89
C ILE A 373 -14.17 9.24 -19.08
N GLU A 374 -15.15 8.52 -18.56
CA GLU A 374 -16.18 9.09 -17.69
C GLU A 374 -15.62 9.44 -16.32
N ASN A 375 -15.94 10.66 -15.89
CA ASN A 375 -15.58 11.12 -14.56
C ASN A 375 -16.66 12.05 -13.98
N GLU A 376 -16.67 12.17 -12.66
CA GLU A 376 -17.51 13.13 -11.96
C GLU A 376 -16.63 14.06 -11.13
N ARG A 377 -16.55 15.33 -11.51
CA ARG A 377 -15.67 16.35 -10.88
C ARG A 377 -14.20 15.89 -10.79
N GLY A 378 -13.72 15.20 -11.82
CA GLY A 378 -12.38 14.65 -11.90
C GLY A 378 -12.20 13.25 -11.27
N VAL A 379 -13.20 12.71 -10.59
CA VAL A 379 -13.18 11.36 -10.05
C VAL A 379 -13.54 10.36 -11.14
N ILE A 380 -12.62 9.47 -11.50
CA ILE A 380 -12.81 8.46 -12.55
C ILE A 380 -13.71 7.34 -12.04
N LYS A 381 -14.76 6.98 -12.78
CA LYS A 381 -15.65 5.87 -12.44
C LYS A 381 -15.03 4.54 -12.87
N VAL A 382 -15.01 3.57 -11.95
CA VAL A 382 -14.53 2.21 -12.20
C VAL A 382 -15.47 1.16 -11.61
N ASN A 383 -15.39 -0.07 -12.14
CA ASN A 383 -16.04 -1.24 -11.57
C ASN A 383 -15.11 -1.97 -10.55
N ASP A 384 -15.52 -3.13 -10.04
CA ASP A 384 -14.75 -3.94 -9.09
C ASP A 384 -13.51 -4.61 -9.70
N HIS A 385 -13.39 -4.63 -11.02
CA HIS A 385 -12.19 -5.02 -11.77
C HIS A 385 -11.22 -3.84 -12.02
N GLN A 386 -11.53 -2.65 -11.51
CA GLN A 386 -10.83 -1.38 -11.72
C GLN A 386 -10.87 -0.89 -13.19
N GLU A 387 -11.83 -1.38 -14.01
CA GLU A 387 -12.02 -0.95 -15.37
C GLU A 387 -12.81 0.35 -15.43
N THR A 388 -12.40 1.25 -16.32
CA THR A 388 -13.19 2.43 -16.70
C THR A 388 -14.28 2.04 -17.72
N ASN A 389 -15.08 3.02 -18.15
CA ASN A 389 -16.01 2.84 -19.27
C ASN A 389 -15.29 2.61 -20.62
N VAL A 390 -13.99 2.88 -20.71
CA VAL A 390 -13.18 2.70 -21.93
C VAL A 390 -12.38 1.41 -21.82
N ARG A 391 -12.66 0.47 -22.74
CA ARG A 391 -11.96 -0.81 -22.78
C ARG A 391 -10.43 -0.63 -22.80
N ASN A 392 -9.71 -1.44 -22.03
CA ASN A 392 -8.25 -1.44 -21.88
C ASN A 392 -7.69 -0.26 -21.08
N ILE A 393 -8.55 0.58 -20.49
CA ILE A 393 -8.14 1.65 -19.58
C ILE A 393 -8.71 1.37 -18.19
N TYR A 394 -7.79 1.29 -17.22
CA TYR A 394 -8.06 1.04 -15.80
C TYR A 394 -7.73 2.30 -15.00
N ALA A 395 -8.34 2.47 -13.83
CA ALA A 395 -7.97 3.53 -12.89
C ALA A 395 -8.00 3.03 -11.44
N ILE A 396 -7.08 3.51 -10.61
CA ILE A 396 -6.86 3.02 -9.25
C ILE A 396 -6.51 4.14 -8.27
N GLY A 397 -6.72 3.88 -7.00
CA GLY A 397 -6.34 4.77 -5.91
C GLY A 397 -7.20 6.04 -5.85
N ASP A 398 -6.65 7.10 -5.28
CA ASP A 398 -7.38 8.32 -4.93
C ASP A 398 -8.09 8.98 -6.12
N CYS A 399 -7.62 8.79 -7.35
CA CYS A 399 -8.25 9.37 -8.53
C CYS A 399 -9.60 8.71 -8.90
N THR A 400 -9.93 7.56 -8.31
CA THR A 400 -11.23 6.89 -8.45
C THR A 400 -12.22 7.26 -7.33
N GLY A 401 -11.81 8.11 -6.38
CA GLY A 401 -12.61 8.46 -5.20
C GLY A 401 -12.69 7.36 -4.16
N GLY A 402 -13.74 7.35 -3.35
CA GLY A 402 -13.92 6.36 -2.29
C GLY A 402 -12.88 6.49 -1.18
N VAL A 403 -12.21 5.40 -0.83
CA VAL A 403 -11.25 5.33 0.28
C VAL A 403 -9.84 5.67 -0.20
N MET A 404 -9.35 6.87 0.14
CA MET A 404 -8.04 7.38 -0.26
C MET A 404 -6.93 6.87 0.69
N LEU A 405 -6.57 5.57 0.57
CA LEU A 405 -5.55 4.91 1.39
C LEU A 405 -4.52 4.21 0.50
N ALA A 406 -3.25 4.30 0.88
CA ALA A 406 -2.14 3.77 0.09
C ALA A 406 -2.23 2.24 -0.13
N HIS A 407 -2.57 1.47 0.90
CA HIS A 407 -2.74 0.02 0.80
C HIS A 407 -3.97 -0.38 -0.03
N VAL A 408 -5.02 0.43 -0.05
CA VAL A 408 -6.16 0.26 -0.95
C VAL A 408 -5.72 0.47 -2.40
N ALA A 409 -5.00 1.55 -2.68
CA ALA A 409 -4.46 1.81 -4.01
C ALA A 409 -3.51 0.69 -4.48
N SER A 410 -2.69 0.12 -3.58
CA SER A 410 -1.81 -1.01 -3.90
C SER A 410 -2.59 -2.26 -4.30
N MET A 411 -3.60 -2.66 -3.53
CA MET A 411 -4.47 -3.80 -3.86
C MET A 411 -5.23 -3.56 -5.19
N GLN A 412 -5.78 -2.36 -5.38
CA GLN A 412 -6.41 -1.99 -6.64
C GLN A 412 -5.42 -2.06 -7.81
N GLY A 413 -4.13 -1.74 -7.56
CA GLY A 413 -3.04 -1.84 -8.53
C GLY A 413 -2.79 -3.27 -8.99
N GLU A 414 -2.77 -4.22 -8.06
CA GLU A 414 -2.67 -5.65 -8.38
C GLU A 414 -3.86 -6.12 -9.20
N VAL A 415 -5.09 -5.82 -8.75
CA VAL A 415 -6.34 -6.17 -9.46
C VAL A 415 -6.36 -5.58 -10.88
N ALA A 416 -5.98 -4.31 -11.06
CA ALA A 416 -5.95 -3.68 -12.37
C ALA A 416 -4.90 -4.32 -13.31
N ALA A 417 -3.71 -4.65 -12.80
CA ALA A 417 -2.66 -5.29 -13.57
C ALA A 417 -3.05 -6.71 -14.00
N GLU A 418 -3.66 -7.49 -13.12
CA GLU A 418 -4.17 -8.84 -13.39
C GLU A 418 -5.26 -8.81 -14.45
N ASN A 419 -6.26 -7.95 -14.33
CA ASN A 419 -7.33 -7.80 -15.32
C ASN A 419 -6.81 -7.25 -16.66
N ALA A 420 -5.84 -6.35 -16.66
CA ALA A 420 -5.22 -5.85 -17.87
C ALA A 420 -4.56 -6.98 -18.69
N LEU A 421 -4.09 -8.04 -18.02
CA LEU A 421 -3.43 -9.18 -18.63
C LEU A 421 -4.33 -10.43 -18.77
N GLY A 422 -5.64 -10.28 -18.52
CA GLY A 422 -6.66 -11.28 -18.84
C GLY A 422 -7.06 -12.19 -17.69
N GLU A 423 -6.66 -11.90 -16.47
CA GLU A 423 -7.19 -12.56 -15.27
C GLU A 423 -8.59 -12.01 -14.89
N ASP A 424 -9.31 -12.69 -14.00
CA ASP A 424 -10.61 -12.22 -13.44
C ASP A 424 -10.43 -11.91 -11.95
N SER A 425 -9.76 -10.81 -11.65
CA SER A 425 -9.51 -10.35 -10.28
C SER A 425 -10.51 -9.28 -9.87
N ARG A 426 -10.94 -9.29 -8.59
CA ARG A 426 -11.91 -8.34 -8.04
C ARG A 426 -11.42 -7.69 -6.75
N TYR A 427 -11.63 -6.40 -6.65
CA TYR A 427 -11.37 -5.65 -5.44
C TYR A 427 -12.54 -5.77 -4.45
N ASP A 428 -12.24 -6.25 -3.23
CA ASP A 428 -13.21 -6.35 -2.14
C ASP A 428 -12.99 -5.21 -1.13
N GLY A 429 -13.78 -4.14 -1.26
CA GLY A 429 -13.70 -2.99 -0.37
C GLY A 429 -14.17 -3.20 1.07
N ARG A 430 -14.71 -4.39 1.43
CA ARG A 430 -15.14 -4.68 2.81
C ARG A 430 -13.97 -4.81 3.79
N THR A 431 -12.78 -5.12 3.29
CA THR A 431 -11.59 -5.43 4.07
C THR A 431 -10.57 -4.30 4.14
N ASN A 432 -10.98 -3.07 3.87
CA ASN A 432 -10.10 -1.90 3.94
C ASN A 432 -9.89 -1.46 5.39
N PRO A 433 -8.71 -1.68 6.01
CA PRO A 433 -8.45 -1.15 7.33
C PRO A 433 -8.16 0.36 7.25
N ALA A 434 -8.75 1.13 8.14
CA ALA A 434 -8.44 2.55 8.34
C ALA A 434 -7.64 2.70 9.64
N CYS A 435 -6.48 3.35 9.55
CA CYS A 435 -5.55 3.55 10.66
C CYS A 435 -5.28 5.03 10.89
N VAL A 436 -5.30 5.46 12.14
CA VAL A 436 -4.91 6.80 12.58
C VAL A 436 -3.82 6.67 13.64
N TYR A 437 -2.69 7.27 13.39
CA TYR A 437 -1.48 7.14 14.20
C TYR A 437 -1.40 8.23 15.26
N THR A 438 -2.43 8.29 16.09
CA THR A 438 -2.48 9.14 17.29
C THR A 438 -1.83 8.43 18.49
N SER A 439 -1.85 9.04 19.64
CA SER A 439 -1.45 8.42 20.91
C SER A 439 -2.61 8.55 21.91
N PRO A 440 -3.39 7.46 22.14
CA PRO A 440 -3.26 6.11 21.57
C PRO A 440 -3.61 6.02 20.08
N GLU A 441 -3.07 4.98 19.39
CA GLU A 441 -3.44 4.65 18.01
C GLU A 441 -4.89 4.19 17.92
N THR A 442 -5.53 4.42 16.77
CA THR A 442 -6.83 3.79 16.48
C THR A 442 -6.85 3.18 15.09
N ALA A 443 -7.55 2.06 14.95
CA ALA A 443 -7.75 1.37 13.69
C ALA A 443 -9.14 0.74 13.63
N SER A 444 -9.70 0.68 12.43
CA SER A 444 -11.01 0.07 12.17
C SER A 444 -11.05 -0.66 10.85
N VAL A 445 -11.89 -1.68 10.72
CA VAL A 445 -12.17 -2.38 9.47
C VAL A 445 -13.63 -2.84 9.45
N GLY A 446 -14.25 -2.81 8.28
CA GLY A 446 -15.63 -3.26 8.08
C GLY A 446 -16.67 -2.23 8.57
N TYR A 447 -17.72 -2.70 9.22
CA TYR A 447 -18.82 -1.88 9.70
C TYR A 447 -18.49 -1.18 11.03
N THR A 448 -18.82 0.12 11.10
CA THR A 448 -19.04 0.80 12.38
C THR A 448 -20.47 0.59 12.84
N GLU A 449 -20.77 0.84 14.13
CA GLU A 449 -22.14 0.78 14.63
C GLU A 449 -23.06 1.78 13.90
N GLU A 450 -22.58 2.99 13.64
CA GLU A 450 -23.33 4.03 12.94
C GLU A 450 -23.74 3.55 11.54
N ARG A 451 -22.78 2.98 10.80
CA ARG A 451 -23.03 2.45 9.46
C ARG A 451 -23.97 1.25 9.49
N ALA A 452 -23.78 0.32 10.42
CA ALA A 452 -24.66 -0.85 10.56
C ALA A 452 -26.10 -0.44 10.90
N LYS A 453 -26.31 0.55 11.77
CA LYS A 453 -27.63 1.13 12.08
C LYS A 453 -28.26 1.81 10.85
N ALA A 454 -27.48 2.61 10.11
CA ALA A 454 -27.96 3.32 8.93
C ALA A 454 -28.39 2.36 7.81
N GLU A 455 -27.68 1.26 7.63
CA GLU A 455 -27.97 0.23 6.61
C GLU A 455 -28.95 -0.86 7.10
N GLY A 456 -29.43 -0.78 8.35
CA GLY A 456 -30.39 -1.75 8.92
C GLY A 456 -29.82 -3.15 9.14
N VAL A 457 -28.50 -3.26 9.28
CA VAL A 457 -27.80 -4.53 9.53
C VAL A 457 -27.99 -4.94 10.99
N SER A 458 -28.49 -6.17 11.23
CA SER A 458 -28.66 -6.70 12.59
C SER A 458 -27.33 -7.21 13.15
N TYR A 459 -26.89 -6.66 14.27
CA TYR A 459 -25.61 -6.99 14.89
C TYR A 459 -25.70 -7.11 16.42
N THR A 460 -24.67 -7.75 16.99
CA THR A 460 -24.34 -7.77 18.42
C THR A 460 -22.97 -7.14 18.58
N VAL A 461 -22.77 -6.34 19.61
CA VAL A 461 -21.48 -5.74 19.96
C VAL A 461 -20.79 -6.59 21.02
N GLY A 462 -19.52 -6.91 20.79
CA GLY A 462 -18.59 -7.35 21.81
C GLY A 462 -17.56 -6.27 22.06
N MET A 463 -17.29 -5.96 23.32
CA MET A 463 -16.33 -4.94 23.70
C MET A 463 -15.46 -5.45 24.85
N PHE A 464 -14.18 -5.10 24.82
CA PHE A 464 -13.24 -5.36 25.90
C PHE A 464 -12.41 -4.11 26.18
N ASP A 465 -12.42 -3.67 27.42
CA ASP A 465 -11.61 -2.54 27.89
C ASP A 465 -10.16 -2.97 28.10
N LEU A 466 -9.20 -2.22 27.58
CA LEU A 466 -7.77 -2.55 27.69
C LEU A 466 -7.22 -2.39 29.11
N GLY A 467 -7.97 -1.78 30.03
CA GLY A 467 -7.69 -1.81 31.46
C GLY A 467 -7.69 -3.23 32.05
N GLY A 468 -8.34 -4.19 31.39
CA GLY A 468 -8.28 -5.62 31.72
C GLY A 468 -7.11 -6.39 31.04
N ASN A 469 -6.32 -5.76 30.16
CA ASN A 469 -5.24 -6.41 29.43
C ASN A 469 -3.86 -6.07 30.02
N GLY A 470 -3.16 -7.07 30.57
CA GLY A 470 -1.88 -6.85 31.25
C GLY A 470 -0.82 -6.20 30.36
N LYS A 471 -0.74 -6.53 29.06
CA LYS A 471 0.24 -5.91 28.15
C LYS A 471 -0.10 -4.45 27.87
N SER A 472 -1.37 -4.10 27.72
CA SER A 472 -1.81 -2.72 27.54
C SER A 472 -1.53 -1.86 28.78
N ILE A 473 -1.75 -2.42 29.97
CA ILE A 473 -1.42 -1.75 31.24
C ILE A 473 0.06 -1.40 31.29
N ILE A 474 0.94 -2.35 30.89
CA ILE A 474 2.39 -2.14 30.85
C ILE A 474 2.78 -1.03 29.86
N MET A 475 2.09 -0.94 28.73
CA MET A 475 2.47 -0.02 27.64
C MET A 475 1.92 1.40 27.80
N ASN A 476 0.63 1.54 28.14
CA ASN A 476 -0.03 2.86 28.16
C ASN A 476 -1.03 3.02 29.32
N GLY A 477 -0.91 2.22 30.38
CA GLY A 477 -1.85 2.25 31.51
C GLY A 477 -3.22 1.63 31.22
N GLY A 478 -3.35 0.88 30.13
CA GLY A 478 -4.60 0.22 29.76
C GLY A 478 -5.64 1.16 29.10
N LYS A 479 -5.23 2.33 28.60
CA LYS A 479 -6.14 3.25 27.90
C LYS A 479 -6.55 2.66 26.54
N GLY A 480 -7.87 2.46 26.33
CA GLY A 480 -8.42 2.02 25.07
C GLY A 480 -9.36 0.83 25.17
N PHE A 481 -9.81 0.33 24.03
CA PHE A 481 -10.68 -0.84 23.92
C PHE A 481 -10.53 -1.58 22.60
N VAL A 482 -11.03 -2.81 22.55
CA VAL A 482 -11.35 -3.55 21.32
C VAL A 482 -12.86 -3.71 21.24
N LYS A 483 -13.47 -3.34 20.10
CA LYS A 483 -14.89 -3.49 19.80
C LYS A 483 -15.04 -4.35 18.55
N ILE A 484 -15.91 -5.36 18.59
CA ILE A 484 -16.23 -6.24 17.46
C ILE A 484 -17.72 -6.21 17.20
N LEU A 485 -18.13 -6.02 15.95
CA LEU A 485 -19.50 -6.15 15.49
C LEU A 485 -19.68 -7.53 14.87
N VAL A 486 -20.66 -8.28 15.38
CA VAL A 486 -20.97 -9.64 14.93
C VAL A 486 -22.40 -9.69 14.41
N HIS A 487 -22.62 -10.23 13.21
CA HIS A 487 -23.98 -10.37 12.67
C HIS A 487 -24.84 -11.26 13.57
N SER A 488 -25.99 -10.77 14.03
CA SER A 488 -26.79 -11.42 15.07
C SER A 488 -27.16 -12.88 14.76
N ARG A 489 -27.49 -13.20 13.49
CA ARG A 489 -27.91 -14.54 13.07
C ARG A 489 -26.76 -15.42 12.62
N THR A 490 -25.89 -14.92 11.73
CA THR A 490 -24.84 -15.75 11.10
C THR A 490 -23.58 -15.85 11.94
N LYS A 491 -23.45 -15.01 12.97
CA LYS A 491 -22.28 -14.89 13.85
C LYS A 491 -20.99 -14.49 13.14
N LYS A 492 -21.06 -14.04 11.88
CA LYS A 492 -19.92 -13.55 11.11
C LYS A 492 -19.47 -12.19 11.64
N ILE A 493 -18.17 -11.94 11.60
CA ILE A 493 -17.58 -10.65 11.91
C ILE A 493 -18.00 -9.65 10.82
N LEU A 494 -18.59 -8.55 11.23
CA LEU A 494 -19.00 -7.45 10.35
C LEU A 494 -18.00 -6.29 10.37
N GLY A 495 -17.39 -6.05 11.53
CA GLY A 495 -16.45 -4.98 11.72
C GLY A 495 -15.67 -5.14 13.00
N MET A 496 -14.52 -4.49 13.06
CA MET A 496 -13.67 -4.41 14.24
C MET A 496 -13.13 -3.01 14.39
N GLN A 497 -13.05 -2.55 15.63
CA GLN A 497 -12.42 -1.31 16.00
C GLN A 497 -11.51 -1.52 17.19
N ILE A 498 -10.30 -0.95 17.12
CA ILE A 498 -9.29 -0.99 18.17
C ILE A 498 -8.83 0.44 18.43
N ILE A 499 -8.78 0.83 19.69
CA ILE A 499 -8.04 2.01 20.12
C ILE A 499 -7.14 1.62 21.28
N GLY A 500 -5.85 1.89 21.16
CA GLY A 500 -4.84 1.52 22.14
C GLY A 500 -3.50 1.17 21.52
N PRO A 501 -2.56 0.61 22.27
CA PRO A 501 -1.25 0.24 21.77
C PRO A 501 -1.34 -0.78 20.63
N ARG A 502 -0.60 -0.56 19.55
CA ARG A 502 -0.53 -1.48 18.39
C ARG A 502 -1.87 -1.66 17.66
N ALA A 503 -2.82 -0.77 17.80
CA ALA A 503 -4.11 -0.87 17.13
C ALA A 503 -3.94 -1.01 15.61
N THR A 504 -3.00 -0.26 15.03
CA THR A 504 -2.72 -0.24 13.59
C THR A 504 -2.13 -1.55 13.06
N ASP A 505 -1.41 -2.31 13.88
CA ASP A 505 -0.89 -3.64 13.54
C ASP A 505 -1.98 -4.72 13.76
N LEU A 506 -2.71 -4.64 14.87
CA LEU A 506 -3.68 -5.65 15.30
C LEU A 506 -4.91 -5.72 14.40
N ILE A 507 -5.30 -4.62 13.76
CA ILE A 507 -6.50 -4.56 12.91
C ILE A 507 -6.45 -5.54 11.73
N ALA A 508 -5.25 -6.00 11.35
CA ALA A 508 -5.06 -6.99 10.30
C ALA A 508 -5.78 -8.32 10.60
N GLU A 509 -5.90 -8.71 11.87
CA GLU A 509 -6.69 -9.88 12.29
C GLU A 509 -8.17 -9.69 11.94
N GLY A 510 -8.73 -8.51 12.21
CA GLY A 510 -10.10 -8.16 11.83
C GLY A 510 -10.31 -8.17 10.31
N ALA A 511 -9.37 -7.61 9.55
CA ALA A 511 -9.42 -7.61 8.09
C ALA A 511 -9.40 -9.04 7.53
N LEU A 512 -8.52 -9.90 8.06
CA LEU A 512 -8.45 -11.31 7.68
C LEU A 512 -9.74 -12.07 8.02
N ALA A 513 -10.28 -11.85 9.23
CA ALA A 513 -11.53 -12.48 9.66
C ALA A 513 -12.71 -12.12 8.74
N ILE A 514 -12.84 -10.84 8.34
CA ILE A 514 -13.87 -10.38 7.41
C ILE A 514 -13.65 -10.97 6.02
N SER A 515 -12.43 -10.97 5.50
CA SER A 515 -12.07 -11.54 4.19
C SER A 515 -12.45 -13.02 4.09
N MET A 516 -12.16 -13.79 5.14
CA MET A 516 -12.48 -15.22 5.24
C MET A 516 -13.95 -15.49 5.59
N ASN A 517 -14.76 -14.46 5.80
CA ASN A 517 -16.12 -14.56 6.34
C ASN A 517 -16.17 -15.36 7.67
N ALA A 518 -15.14 -15.22 8.51
CA ALA A 518 -15.04 -15.89 9.80
C ALA A 518 -16.11 -15.42 10.78
N GLY A 519 -16.44 -16.25 11.74
CA GLY A 519 -17.32 -15.93 12.85
C GLY A 519 -16.57 -15.58 14.13
N ALA A 520 -17.26 -15.02 15.12
CA ALA A 520 -16.69 -14.76 16.44
C ALA A 520 -16.11 -16.04 17.07
N GLY A 521 -16.75 -17.21 16.84
CA GLY A 521 -16.27 -18.51 17.30
C GLY A 521 -14.90 -18.91 16.75
N ASP A 522 -14.50 -18.44 15.57
CA ASP A 522 -13.18 -18.73 14.97
C ASP A 522 -12.10 -17.94 15.70
N ILE A 523 -12.35 -16.64 15.99
CA ILE A 523 -11.46 -15.82 16.82
C ILE A 523 -11.32 -16.43 18.23
N ILE A 524 -12.42 -16.84 18.86
CA ILE A 524 -12.43 -17.43 20.20
C ILE A 524 -11.58 -18.70 20.28
N LYS A 525 -11.59 -19.54 19.22
CA LYS A 525 -10.80 -20.78 19.15
C LYS A 525 -9.33 -20.54 18.83
N THR A 526 -9.00 -19.38 18.25
CA THR A 526 -7.61 -19.02 17.95
C THR A 526 -6.85 -18.77 19.26
N ILE A 527 -5.67 -19.38 19.38
CA ILE A 527 -4.81 -19.17 20.56
C ILE A 527 -4.04 -17.88 20.36
N HIS A 528 -4.28 -16.89 21.21
CA HIS A 528 -3.51 -15.66 21.27
C HIS A 528 -2.35 -15.78 22.25
N ALA A 529 -1.18 -15.28 21.86
CA ALA A 529 0.02 -15.38 22.70
C ALA A 529 -0.12 -14.51 23.97
N HIS A 530 0.42 -14.98 25.09
CA HIS A 530 0.45 -14.25 26.36
C HIS A 530 1.88 -13.84 26.76
N PRO A 531 2.12 -12.59 27.26
CA PRO A 531 1.18 -11.47 27.30
C PRO A 531 1.24 -10.61 26.01
N THR A 532 0.12 -10.35 25.39
CA THR A 532 0.00 -9.49 24.21
C THR A 532 -1.26 -8.64 24.26
N VAL A 533 -1.29 -7.56 23.45
CA VAL A 533 -2.51 -6.76 23.27
C VAL A 533 -3.56 -7.53 22.45
N SER A 534 -3.14 -8.46 21.58
CA SER A 534 -4.05 -9.25 20.73
C SER A 534 -5.01 -10.14 21.50
N GLU A 535 -4.71 -10.50 22.78
CA GLU A 535 -5.64 -11.22 23.66
C GLU A 535 -6.97 -10.46 23.83
N ALA A 536 -6.94 -9.12 23.76
CA ALA A 536 -8.12 -8.28 23.83
C ALA A 536 -9.10 -8.51 22.67
N VAL A 537 -8.63 -8.92 21.50
CA VAL A 537 -9.48 -9.28 20.34
C VAL A 537 -10.30 -10.52 20.67
N ARG A 538 -9.69 -11.52 21.29
CA ARG A 538 -10.39 -12.73 21.75
C ARG A 538 -11.42 -12.42 22.84
N GLU A 539 -11.09 -11.59 23.81
CA GLU A 539 -12.01 -11.19 24.88
C GLU A 539 -13.21 -10.41 24.33
N ALA A 540 -12.99 -9.50 23.36
CA ALA A 540 -14.09 -8.81 22.68
C ALA A 540 -14.99 -9.80 21.90
N ALA A 541 -14.43 -10.83 21.28
CA ALA A 541 -15.21 -11.87 20.61
C ALA A 541 -16.01 -12.72 21.61
N LEU A 542 -15.45 -13.05 22.77
CA LEU A 542 -16.15 -13.71 23.88
C LEU A 542 -17.29 -12.84 24.42
N SER A 543 -17.05 -11.54 24.57
CA SER A 543 -18.07 -10.56 25.00
C SER A 543 -19.25 -10.52 24.03
N ALA A 544 -19.02 -10.55 22.72
CA ALA A 544 -20.07 -10.60 21.70
C ALA A 544 -20.97 -11.84 21.80
N GLU A 545 -20.47 -12.93 22.38
CA GLU A 545 -21.21 -14.16 22.64
C GLU A 545 -21.72 -14.28 24.08
N GLY A 546 -21.61 -13.23 24.91
CA GLY A 546 -22.01 -13.24 26.31
C GLY A 546 -21.16 -14.16 27.20
N ARG A 547 -19.90 -14.38 26.84
CA ARG A 547 -18.96 -15.33 27.46
C ARG A 547 -17.67 -14.66 27.94
N ALA A 548 -17.70 -13.33 28.16
CA ALA A 548 -16.52 -12.61 28.66
C ALA A 548 -15.93 -13.29 29.90
N ILE A 549 -14.60 -13.38 29.97
CA ILE A 549 -13.87 -14.01 31.10
C ILE A 549 -13.20 -12.93 31.95
N HIS A 550 -12.57 -11.95 31.32
CA HIS A 550 -11.77 -10.92 32.00
C HIS A 550 -12.39 -9.50 31.91
N GLY A 551 -13.62 -9.35 31.41
CA GLY A 551 -14.29 -8.06 31.23
C GLY A 551 -15.76 -8.06 31.55
#